data_53ad75309a8fb0eafb5280a59b58fd5d
#
_entry.id   53ad75309a8fb0eafb5280a59b58fd5d
#
_cell.length_a   1.000
_cell.length_b   1.000
_cell.length_c   1.000
_cell.angle_alpha   90.00
_cell.angle_beta   90.00
_cell.angle_gamma   90.00
#
_symmetry.space_group_name_H-M   'P 1'
#
loop_
_entity.id
_entity.type
_entity.pdbx_description
1 polymer ?
#
loop_
_entity_poly.entity_id
_entity_poly.type
_entity_poly.pdbx_seq_one_letter_code
_entity_poly.pdbx_strand_id
1 'polypeptide(L)'
;MMRIALAALLSFSFISLSAQASEVNISGSTSVARIMDVLAEEFNATHKETYIAVQGIGSTAGITLLKKGVADLGMSSRNLTESEQDENIKVSTLALDGLAVVVNGANPLTNITREQLYDVYKGKITNWKQLGGHDQKIAVVTREASSGTQYSFESLLGLTKVVNNRQVSDVNPDNLVVNSNSMVKTLVNHNKQAIGFISMGSIDRSVKAISFEGVQPSNKNVADRSYKLARPFLVIYRSDKLDDDSKAFLEFLKSDSAKKLIQEYGYTAEK
;
A
#
# COMPACT_ATOMS: atom_id res chain seq x y z
N MET A 1 -18.00 38.94 -73.84
CA MET A 1 -16.72 38.82 -73.09
C MET A 1 -17.05 38.77 -71.59
N MET A 2 -17.10 37.61 -71.02
CA MET A 2 -17.52 37.38 -69.62
C MET A 2 -16.28 37.04 -68.79
N ARG A 3 -15.93 37.93 -67.84
CA ARG A 3 -14.78 37.74 -66.92
C ARG A 3 -15.29 36.93 -65.74
N ILE A 4 -14.81 35.68 -65.63
CA ILE A 4 -15.06 34.82 -64.49
C ILE A 4 -13.97 35.17 -63.45
N ALA A 5 -14.39 35.74 -62.31
CA ALA A 5 -13.53 35.96 -61.14
C ALA A 5 -13.48 34.67 -60.31
N LEU A 6 -12.33 34.04 -60.25
CA LEU A 6 -12.08 32.85 -59.41
C LEU A 6 -11.70 33.33 -58.01
N ALA A 7 -12.67 33.22 -57.06
CA ALA A 7 -12.43 33.49 -55.65
C ALA A 7 -11.83 32.22 -55.01
N ALA A 8 -10.53 32.25 -54.71
CA ALA A 8 -9.85 31.18 -53.96
C ALA A 8 -10.20 31.39 -52.44
N LEU A 9 -11.08 30.54 -51.90
CA LEU A 9 -11.31 30.39 -50.48
C LEU A 9 -10.13 29.65 -49.87
N LEU A 10 -9.21 30.33 -49.19
CA LEU A 10 -8.23 29.73 -48.33
C LEU A 10 -8.93 29.25 -47.04
N SER A 11 -9.28 27.99 -46.98
CA SER A 11 -9.76 27.34 -45.77
C SER A 11 -8.57 27.17 -44.82
N PHE A 12 -8.42 28.05 -43.84
CA PHE A 12 -7.50 27.85 -42.70
C PHE A 12 -8.09 26.79 -41.81
N SER A 13 -7.67 25.52 -42.00
CA SER A 13 -7.94 24.45 -41.07
C SER A 13 -7.15 24.71 -39.79
N PHE A 14 -7.80 25.23 -38.77
CA PHE A 14 -7.25 25.21 -37.41
C PHE A 14 -7.13 23.75 -36.97
N ILE A 15 -5.96 23.17 -37.11
CA ILE A 15 -5.61 21.92 -36.42
C ILE A 15 -5.50 22.29 -34.95
N SER A 16 -6.59 22.09 -34.19
CA SER A 16 -6.53 22.10 -32.73
C SER A 16 -5.63 20.94 -32.31
N LEU A 17 -4.35 21.23 -32.05
CA LEU A 17 -3.54 20.27 -31.27
C LEU A 17 -4.20 20.21 -29.89
N SER A 18 -4.97 19.18 -29.65
CA SER A 18 -5.35 18.78 -28.29
C SER A 18 -4.03 18.46 -27.59
N ALA A 19 -3.57 19.33 -26.71
CA ALA A 19 -2.52 18.99 -25.78
C ALA A 19 -3.03 17.80 -24.97
N GLN A 20 -2.52 16.62 -25.26
CA GLN A 20 -2.81 15.43 -24.45
C GLN A 20 -1.99 15.57 -23.19
N ALA A 21 -2.64 15.51 -22.03
CA ALA A 21 -1.92 15.51 -20.76
C ALA A 21 -0.92 14.36 -20.75
N SER A 22 0.30 14.62 -20.30
CA SER A 22 1.27 13.57 -20.08
C SER A 22 0.79 12.66 -18.94
N GLU A 23 1.06 11.38 -19.02
CA GLU A 23 0.61 10.41 -18.01
C GLU A 23 1.81 9.88 -17.24
N VAL A 24 1.75 9.97 -15.91
CA VAL A 24 2.72 9.37 -14.98
C VAL A 24 2.08 8.15 -14.32
N ASN A 25 2.60 6.98 -14.64
CA ASN A 25 2.08 5.71 -14.17
C ASN A 25 2.75 5.27 -12.86
N ILE A 26 1.97 5.18 -11.79
CA ILE A 26 2.43 4.76 -10.46
C ILE A 26 1.85 3.40 -10.13
N SER A 27 2.70 2.39 -9.92
CA SER A 27 2.26 1.04 -9.64
C SER A 27 2.88 0.46 -8.37
N GLY A 28 2.12 -0.36 -7.62
CA GLY A 28 2.70 -1.06 -6.48
C GLY A 28 1.74 -1.41 -5.36
N SER A 29 2.17 -1.18 -4.14
CA SER A 29 1.46 -1.55 -2.92
C SER A 29 0.00 -1.11 -2.90
N THR A 30 -0.93 -2.05 -2.72
CA THR A 30 -2.36 -1.76 -2.52
C THR A 30 -2.63 -0.95 -1.24
N SER A 31 -1.75 -1.01 -0.25
CA SER A 31 -1.87 -0.21 0.98
C SER A 31 -1.44 1.23 0.75
N VAL A 32 -0.38 1.46 -0.03
CA VAL A 32 0.09 2.80 -0.39
C VAL A 32 -0.87 3.46 -1.38
N ALA A 33 -1.41 2.69 -2.34
CA ALA A 33 -2.34 3.18 -3.35
C ALA A 33 -3.52 3.95 -2.72
N ARG A 34 -4.02 3.51 -1.55
CA ARG A 34 -5.11 4.20 -0.85
C ARG A 34 -4.84 5.69 -0.58
N ILE A 35 -3.65 6.04 -0.13
CA ILE A 35 -3.29 7.46 0.09
C ILE A 35 -2.75 8.09 -1.19
N MET A 36 -2.09 7.31 -2.05
CA MET A 36 -1.54 7.80 -3.30
C MET A 36 -2.64 8.26 -4.26
N ASP A 37 -3.80 7.57 -4.30
CA ASP A 37 -4.98 7.98 -5.07
C ASP A 37 -5.44 9.39 -4.68
N VAL A 38 -5.50 9.68 -3.37
CA VAL A 38 -5.90 11.00 -2.84
C VAL A 38 -4.87 12.07 -3.20
N LEU A 39 -3.57 11.75 -3.07
CA LEU A 39 -2.49 12.68 -3.41
C LEU A 39 -2.43 12.94 -4.92
N ALA A 40 -2.67 11.92 -5.73
CA ALA A 40 -2.77 12.04 -7.18
C ALA A 40 -3.98 12.90 -7.59
N GLU A 41 -5.14 12.71 -6.97
CA GLU A 41 -6.35 13.52 -7.23
C GLU A 41 -6.10 15.00 -6.91
N GLU A 42 -5.48 15.31 -5.78
CA GLU A 42 -5.12 16.69 -5.39
C GLU A 42 -4.12 17.31 -6.38
N PHE A 43 -3.10 16.55 -6.79
CA PHE A 43 -2.15 17.01 -7.81
C PHE A 43 -2.81 17.26 -9.15
N ASN A 44 -3.59 16.29 -9.65
CA ASN A 44 -4.29 16.36 -10.94
C ASN A 44 -5.31 17.53 -10.99
N ALA A 45 -5.86 17.93 -9.83
CA ALA A 45 -6.77 19.06 -9.75
C ALA A 45 -6.10 20.39 -10.14
N THR A 46 -4.81 20.54 -9.88
CA THR A 46 -4.03 21.78 -10.08
C THR A 46 -3.04 21.71 -11.26
N HIS A 47 -2.68 20.52 -11.75
CA HIS A 47 -1.73 20.30 -12.86
C HIS A 47 -2.44 19.66 -14.06
N LYS A 48 -3.11 20.48 -14.88
CA LYS A 48 -3.96 20.01 -15.97
C LYS A 48 -3.22 19.39 -17.16
N GLU A 49 -1.92 19.63 -17.24
CA GLU A 49 -1.06 19.10 -18.31
C GLU A 49 -0.43 17.75 -17.96
N THR A 50 -0.55 17.33 -16.70
CA THR A 50 -0.03 16.05 -16.19
C THR A 50 -1.17 15.27 -15.53
N TYR A 51 -1.24 13.98 -15.80
CA TYR A 51 -2.19 13.07 -15.16
C TYR A 51 -1.44 11.95 -14.41
N ILE A 52 -1.60 11.89 -13.12
CA ILE A 52 -1.05 10.84 -12.28
C ILE A 52 -2.05 9.68 -12.22
N ALA A 53 -1.65 8.52 -12.74
CA ALA A 53 -2.42 7.28 -12.73
C ALA A 53 -1.86 6.31 -11.68
N VAL A 54 -2.70 5.84 -10.75
CA VAL A 54 -2.29 4.99 -9.64
C VAL A 54 -2.86 3.59 -9.79
N GLN A 55 -2.01 2.55 -9.64
CA GLN A 55 -2.41 1.16 -9.75
C GLN A 55 -1.89 0.31 -8.58
N GLY A 56 -2.80 -0.19 -7.74
CA GLY A 56 -2.49 -1.09 -6.63
C GLY A 56 -2.44 -2.56 -7.08
N ILE A 57 -1.23 -3.12 -7.21
CA ILE A 57 -0.98 -4.50 -7.70
C ILE A 57 -0.04 -5.31 -6.79
N GLY A 58 0.35 -4.75 -5.65
CA GLY A 58 1.32 -5.32 -4.72
C GLY A 58 2.73 -4.76 -4.88
N SER A 59 3.46 -4.67 -3.76
CA SER A 59 4.79 -4.03 -3.72
C SER A 59 5.80 -4.69 -4.66
N THR A 60 5.87 -6.01 -4.67
CA THR A 60 6.83 -6.75 -5.51
C THR A 60 6.53 -6.56 -7.01
N ALA A 61 5.26 -6.54 -7.38
CA ALA A 61 4.85 -6.29 -8.77
C ALA A 61 5.20 -4.87 -9.20
N GLY A 62 4.91 -3.85 -8.36
CA GLY A 62 5.26 -2.46 -8.65
C GLY A 62 6.77 -2.23 -8.80
N ILE A 63 7.59 -2.77 -7.90
CA ILE A 63 9.05 -2.72 -8.01
C ILE A 63 9.52 -3.36 -9.33
N THR A 64 8.92 -4.48 -9.71
CA THR A 64 9.26 -5.16 -10.97
C THR A 64 8.90 -4.32 -12.19
N LEU A 65 7.72 -3.68 -12.22
CA LEU A 65 7.30 -2.81 -13.32
C LEU A 65 8.19 -1.56 -13.43
N LEU A 66 8.56 -0.96 -12.30
CA LEU A 66 9.51 0.16 -12.27
C LEU A 66 10.88 -0.25 -12.84
N LYS A 67 11.43 -1.39 -12.41
CA LYS A 67 12.72 -1.89 -12.93
C LYS A 67 12.70 -2.16 -14.43
N LYS A 68 11.56 -2.60 -14.96
CA LYS A 68 11.33 -2.81 -16.40
C LYS A 68 11.04 -1.53 -17.18
N GLY A 69 10.85 -0.39 -16.51
CA GLY A 69 10.49 0.87 -17.14
C GLY A 69 9.05 0.90 -17.69
N VAL A 70 8.16 0.08 -17.13
CA VAL A 70 6.72 0.05 -17.45
C VAL A 70 5.95 1.02 -16.56
N ALA A 71 6.36 1.17 -15.29
CA ALA A 71 5.87 2.21 -14.40
C ALA A 71 6.96 3.28 -14.24
N ASP A 72 6.55 4.53 -14.13
CA ASP A 72 7.41 5.69 -13.92
C ASP A 72 7.83 5.81 -12.45
N LEU A 73 6.89 5.54 -11.56
CA LEU A 73 7.11 5.47 -10.11
C LEU A 73 6.59 4.14 -9.54
N GLY A 74 7.24 3.66 -8.49
CA GLY A 74 6.85 2.47 -7.76
C GLY A 74 6.32 2.81 -6.36
N MET A 75 5.40 2.01 -5.84
CA MET A 75 4.94 2.09 -4.46
C MET A 75 5.26 0.82 -3.69
N SER A 76 5.85 0.95 -2.50
CA SER A 76 6.10 -0.18 -1.63
C SER A 76 5.67 0.08 -0.18
N SER A 77 5.13 -0.93 0.48
CA SER A 77 4.81 -0.91 1.90
C SER A 77 5.76 -1.83 2.70
N ARG A 78 6.97 -1.97 2.21
CA ARG A 78 8.12 -2.65 2.82
C ARG A 78 9.43 -2.09 2.27
N ASN A 79 10.51 -2.31 2.96
CA ASN A 79 11.83 -2.04 2.41
C ASN A 79 12.11 -2.93 1.19
N LEU A 80 12.98 -2.46 0.30
CA LEU A 80 13.51 -3.24 -0.82
C LEU A 80 14.44 -4.32 -0.28
N THR A 81 14.37 -5.49 -0.91
CA THR A 81 15.37 -6.55 -0.68
C THR A 81 16.68 -6.18 -1.38
N GLU A 82 17.80 -6.84 -1.02
CA GLU A 82 19.09 -6.61 -1.68
C GLU A 82 19.01 -6.83 -3.19
N SER A 83 18.28 -7.85 -3.64
CA SER A 83 18.10 -8.15 -5.08
C SER A 83 17.23 -7.14 -5.83
N GLU A 84 16.46 -6.33 -5.12
CA GLU A 84 15.64 -5.27 -5.68
C GLU A 84 16.40 -3.94 -5.77
N GLN A 85 17.47 -3.77 -4.99
CA GLN A 85 18.31 -2.59 -5.02
C GLN A 85 19.14 -2.54 -6.32
N ASP A 86 19.37 -1.32 -6.79
CA ASP A 86 20.10 -0.99 -8.01
C ASP A 86 20.65 0.43 -7.80
N GLU A 87 21.79 0.77 -8.39
CA GLU A 87 22.42 2.09 -8.25
C GLU A 87 21.52 3.24 -8.71
N ASN A 88 20.64 2.98 -9.69
CA ASN A 88 19.70 3.95 -10.24
C ASN A 88 18.37 3.97 -9.48
N ILE A 89 18.09 2.98 -8.64
CA ILE A 89 16.87 2.94 -7.83
C ILE A 89 17.05 3.86 -6.61
N LYS A 90 16.15 4.83 -6.51
CA LYS A 90 16.03 5.73 -5.36
C LYS A 90 14.74 5.48 -4.62
N VAL A 91 14.80 5.66 -3.31
CA VAL A 91 13.68 5.42 -2.41
C VAL A 91 13.44 6.68 -1.59
N SER A 92 12.19 7.12 -1.57
CA SER A 92 11.70 8.21 -0.70
C SER A 92 10.66 7.65 0.24
N THR A 93 10.76 7.95 1.53
CA THR A 93 9.73 7.60 2.49
C THR A 93 8.56 8.58 2.32
N LEU A 94 7.36 8.06 2.14
CA LEU A 94 6.13 8.86 2.08
C LEU A 94 5.52 9.03 3.47
N ALA A 95 5.46 7.93 4.23
CA ALA A 95 4.82 7.87 5.55
C ALA A 95 5.26 6.64 6.33
N LEU A 96 4.92 6.60 7.62
CA LEU A 96 4.90 5.38 8.42
C LEU A 96 3.45 4.90 8.57
N ASP A 97 3.25 3.59 8.49
CA ASP A 97 1.97 2.91 8.64
C ASP A 97 2.09 1.80 9.68
N GLY A 98 1.07 1.64 10.51
CA GLY A 98 0.95 0.51 11.41
C GLY A 98 0.22 -0.66 10.74
N LEU A 99 0.61 -1.88 11.08
CA LEU A 99 -0.12 -3.09 10.74
C LEU A 99 -1.07 -3.43 11.90
N ALA A 100 -2.36 -3.19 11.71
CA ALA A 100 -3.35 -3.50 12.72
C ALA A 100 -3.79 -4.96 12.61
N VAL A 101 -3.73 -5.68 13.74
CA VAL A 101 -4.37 -6.98 13.87
C VAL A 101 -5.87 -6.75 14.06
N VAL A 102 -6.68 -7.38 13.23
CA VAL A 102 -8.14 -7.18 13.20
C VAL A 102 -8.89 -8.49 13.40
N VAL A 103 -9.97 -8.38 14.16
CA VAL A 103 -10.92 -9.45 14.43
C VAL A 103 -12.35 -8.96 14.17
N ASN A 104 -13.32 -9.87 14.10
CA ASN A 104 -14.73 -9.51 14.03
C ASN A 104 -15.15 -8.70 15.27
N GLY A 105 -16.06 -7.74 15.10
CA GLY A 105 -16.55 -6.91 16.22
C GLY A 105 -17.15 -7.69 17.38
N ALA A 106 -17.68 -8.88 17.16
CA ALA A 106 -18.22 -9.77 18.19
C ALA A 106 -17.14 -10.62 18.91
N ASN A 107 -15.90 -10.64 18.44
CA ASN A 107 -14.83 -11.39 19.10
C ASN A 107 -14.45 -10.71 20.43
N PRO A 108 -14.37 -11.41 21.58
CA PRO A 108 -14.06 -10.81 22.88
C PRO A 108 -12.60 -10.35 23.03
N LEU A 109 -11.68 -10.84 22.20
CA LEU A 109 -10.25 -10.52 22.30
C LEU A 109 -9.99 -9.02 22.12
N THR A 110 -9.17 -8.43 22.98
CA THR A 110 -8.79 -6.99 22.94
C THR A 110 -7.29 -6.77 22.78
N ASN A 111 -6.51 -7.81 23.01
CA ASN A 111 -5.05 -7.77 22.93
C ASN A 111 -4.51 -9.13 22.47
N ILE A 112 -3.37 -9.10 21.78
CA ILE A 112 -2.65 -10.31 21.42
C ILE A 112 -1.15 -10.06 21.59
N THR A 113 -0.42 -11.05 22.16
CA THR A 113 1.03 -10.97 22.26
C THR A 113 1.71 -11.37 20.95
N ARG A 114 2.99 -11.05 20.82
CA ARG A 114 3.82 -11.47 19.68
C ARG A 114 3.84 -13.00 19.53
N GLU A 115 4.06 -13.70 20.63
CA GLU A 115 4.11 -15.17 20.63
C GLU A 115 2.76 -15.79 20.22
N GLN A 116 1.65 -15.30 20.78
CA GLN A 116 0.31 -15.75 20.43
C GLN A 116 0.02 -15.52 18.94
N LEU A 117 0.32 -14.33 18.42
CA LEU A 117 0.09 -13.98 17.02
C LEU A 117 0.96 -14.84 16.08
N TYR A 118 2.23 -15.04 16.44
CA TYR A 118 3.13 -15.94 15.74
C TYR A 118 2.55 -17.37 15.68
N ASP A 119 2.13 -17.92 16.81
CA ASP A 119 1.62 -19.28 16.90
C ASP A 119 0.26 -19.46 16.18
N VAL A 120 -0.59 -18.42 16.16
CA VAL A 120 -1.82 -18.41 15.34
C VAL A 120 -1.47 -18.54 13.86
N TYR A 121 -0.54 -17.70 13.36
CA TYR A 121 -0.18 -17.74 11.93
C TYR A 121 0.62 -18.96 11.52
N LYS A 122 1.31 -19.61 12.47
CA LYS A 122 1.97 -20.90 12.29
C LYS A 122 1.01 -22.09 12.33
N GLY A 123 -0.25 -21.88 12.77
CA GLY A 123 -1.23 -22.95 12.96
C GLY A 123 -0.99 -23.80 14.20
N LYS A 124 -0.24 -23.32 15.19
CA LYS A 124 -0.08 -23.99 16.51
C LYS A 124 -1.24 -23.65 17.43
N ILE A 125 -1.71 -22.40 17.44
CA ILE A 125 -2.94 -21.97 18.09
C ILE A 125 -4.04 -21.96 17.02
N THR A 126 -5.02 -22.83 17.16
CA THR A 126 -6.09 -23.04 16.16
C THR A 126 -7.50 -22.80 16.68
N ASN A 127 -7.62 -22.53 17.98
CA ASN A 127 -8.91 -22.34 18.65
C ASN A 127 -8.86 -21.07 19.51
N TRP A 128 -9.88 -20.23 19.41
CA TRP A 128 -10.00 -19.00 20.21
C TRP A 128 -9.97 -19.22 21.71
N LYS A 129 -10.43 -20.39 22.18
CA LYS A 129 -10.37 -20.77 23.62
C LYS A 129 -8.94 -20.73 24.16
N GLN A 130 -7.93 -21.04 23.34
CA GLN A 130 -6.52 -20.97 23.73
C GLN A 130 -6.04 -19.53 24.00
N LEU A 131 -6.81 -18.54 23.51
CA LEU A 131 -6.56 -17.10 23.70
C LEU A 131 -7.59 -16.46 24.65
N GLY A 132 -8.39 -17.26 25.40
CA GLY A 132 -9.41 -16.77 26.32
C GLY A 132 -10.74 -16.38 25.63
N GLY A 133 -10.93 -16.75 24.38
CA GLY A 133 -12.17 -16.55 23.63
C GLY A 133 -13.11 -17.76 23.70
N HIS A 134 -14.09 -17.80 22.80
CA HIS A 134 -15.04 -18.91 22.69
C HIS A 134 -14.37 -20.18 22.14
N ASP A 135 -14.98 -21.34 22.43
CA ASP A 135 -14.54 -22.62 21.88
C ASP A 135 -14.92 -22.72 20.39
N GLN A 136 -14.13 -22.08 19.54
CA GLN A 136 -14.32 -21.98 18.09
C GLN A 136 -12.98 -21.98 17.37
N LYS A 137 -12.91 -22.65 16.22
CA LYS A 137 -11.73 -22.67 15.36
C LYS A 137 -11.37 -21.25 14.88
N ILE A 138 -10.10 -20.91 14.84
CA ILE A 138 -9.63 -19.64 14.27
C ILE A 138 -9.57 -19.77 12.75
N ALA A 139 -10.17 -18.84 12.02
CA ALA A 139 -10.02 -18.67 10.59
C ALA A 139 -8.96 -17.59 10.33
N VAL A 140 -7.75 -18.00 9.99
CA VAL A 140 -6.61 -17.10 9.79
C VAL A 140 -6.60 -16.57 8.36
N VAL A 141 -6.63 -15.25 8.20
CA VAL A 141 -6.58 -14.56 6.91
C VAL A 141 -5.21 -13.95 6.72
N THR A 142 -4.58 -14.27 5.60
CA THR A 142 -3.26 -13.78 5.21
C THR A 142 -3.29 -13.13 3.82
N ARG A 143 -2.16 -12.63 3.34
CA ARG A 143 -2.06 -11.94 2.07
C ARG A 143 -1.21 -12.73 1.07
N GLU A 144 -1.37 -12.37 -0.18
CA GLU A 144 -0.61 -12.93 -1.31
C GLU A 144 0.90 -12.60 -1.22
N ALA A 145 1.74 -13.42 -1.88
CA ALA A 145 3.19 -13.29 -1.84
C ALA A 145 3.75 -11.97 -2.43
N SER A 146 3.00 -11.30 -3.34
CA SER A 146 3.39 -10.00 -3.88
C SER A 146 3.13 -8.83 -2.92
N SER A 147 2.41 -9.09 -1.82
CA SER A 147 2.01 -8.09 -0.85
C SER A 147 3.19 -7.62 0.01
N GLY A 148 3.49 -6.32 -0.05
CA GLY A 148 4.41 -5.71 0.91
C GLY A 148 3.88 -5.75 2.34
N THR A 149 2.55 -5.80 2.52
CA THR A 149 1.88 -5.95 3.83
C THR A 149 2.18 -7.32 4.43
N GLN A 150 2.07 -8.40 3.62
CA GLN A 150 2.46 -9.73 4.03
C GLN A 150 3.94 -9.80 4.42
N TYR A 151 4.81 -9.31 3.53
CA TYR A 151 6.24 -9.32 3.77
C TYR A 151 6.63 -8.60 5.08
N SER A 152 6.09 -7.40 5.31
CA SER A 152 6.37 -6.64 6.54
C SER A 152 5.83 -7.35 7.78
N PHE A 153 4.62 -7.91 7.71
CA PHE A 153 4.01 -8.65 8.81
C PHE A 153 4.87 -9.87 9.19
N GLU A 154 5.26 -10.67 8.21
CA GLU A 154 6.10 -11.85 8.41
C GLU A 154 7.48 -11.48 8.96
N SER A 155 8.14 -10.48 8.38
CA SER A 155 9.45 -10.01 8.82
C SER A 155 9.43 -9.48 10.27
N LEU A 156 8.41 -8.68 10.61
CA LEU A 156 8.27 -8.11 11.95
C LEU A 156 7.97 -9.17 13.02
N LEU A 157 7.31 -10.26 12.67
CA LEU A 157 6.97 -11.34 13.59
C LEU A 157 7.98 -12.50 13.57
N GLY A 158 8.88 -12.56 12.59
CA GLY A 158 9.80 -13.71 12.42
C GLY A 158 9.11 -14.92 11.75
N LEU A 159 8.04 -14.69 10.98
CA LEU A 159 7.29 -15.71 10.23
C LEU A 159 7.93 -16.03 8.87
N THR A 160 9.23 -16.06 8.83
CA THR A 160 10.02 -16.37 7.62
C THR A 160 11.07 -17.43 7.92
N LYS A 161 11.45 -18.18 6.90
CA LYS A 161 12.57 -19.14 6.95
C LYS A 161 13.45 -19.00 5.71
N VAL A 162 14.67 -19.49 5.80
CA VAL A 162 15.61 -19.50 4.67
C VAL A 162 15.58 -20.88 4.00
N VAL A 163 15.29 -20.90 2.70
CA VAL A 163 15.33 -22.09 1.84
C VAL A 163 16.15 -21.76 0.61
N ASN A 164 17.20 -22.50 0.34
CA ASN A 164 18.11 -22.29 -0.80
C ASN A 164 18.63 -20.83 -0.87
N ASN A 165 19.07 -20.29 0.25
CA ASN A 165 19.54 -18.90 0.42
C ASN A 165 18.48 -17.81 0.09
N ARG A 166 17.20 -18.17 0.10
CA ARG A 166 16.09 -17.23 -0.09
C ARG A 166 15.20 -17.21 1.13
N GLN A 167 14.84 -16.03 1.57
CA GLN A 167 13.83 -15.86 2.61
C GLN A 167 12.44 -16.13 2.02
N VAL A 168 11.74 -17.08 2.62
CA VAL A 168 10.38 -17.47 2.21
C VAL A 168 9.44 -17.40 3.40
N SER A 169 8.15 -17.29 3.12
CA SER A 169 7.07 -17.32 4.12
C SER A 169 7.11 -18.64 4.91
N ASP A 170 6.87 -18.54 6.21
CA ASP A 170 6.77 -19.68 7.13
C ASP A 170 5.42 -19.71 7.87
N VAL A 171 4.40 -19.07 7.31
CA VAL A 171 3.02 -19.17 7.79
C VAL A 171 2.41 -20.52 7.41
N ASN A 172 1.36 -20.91 8.12
CA ASN A 172 0.61 -22.12 7.78
C ASN A 172 0.03 -22.01 6.37
N PRO A 173 0.29 -22.96 5.46
CA PRO A 173 -0.23 -22.91 4.09
C PRO A 173 -1.76 -23.01 4.00
N ASP A 174 -2.44 -23.50 5.05
CA ASP A 174 -3.90 -23.58 5.11
C ASP A 174 -4.57 -22.23 5.44
N ASN A 175 -3.81 -21.18 5.72
CA ASN A 175 -4.36 -19.84 5.96
C ASN A 175 -5.04 -19.30 4.70
N LEU A 176 -6.17 -18.59 4.87
CA LEU A 176 -6.93 -18.00 3.77
C LEU A 176 -6.16 -16.84 3.15
N VAL A 177 -5.79 -16.96 1.88
CA VAL A 177 -5.02 -15.94 1.15
C VAL A 177 -5.96 -14.99 0.39
N VAL A 178 -5.77 -13.68 0.58
CA VAL A 178 -6.49 -12.62 -0.14
C VAL A 178 -5.54 -11.55 -0.68
N ASN A 179 -5.99 -10.72 -1.62
CA ASN A 179 -5.14 -9.79 -2.37
C ASN A 179 -5.28 -8.31 -1.97
N SER A 180 -6.07 -7.96 -0.95
CA SER A 180 -6.22 -6.57 -0.52
C SER A 180 -6.61 -6.43 0.96
N ASN A 181 -6.35 -5.25 1.57
CA ASN A 181 -6.86 -4.93 2.90
C ASN A 181 -8.40 -4.98 2.95
N SER A 182 -9.07 -4.57 1.88
CA SER A 182 -10.54 -4.60 1.77
C SER A 182 -11.07 -6.02 1.84
N MET A 183 -10.43 -6.99 1.18
CA MET A 183 -10.83 -8.40 1.27
C MET A 183 -10.58 -8.99 2.66
N VAL A 184 -9.47 -8.63 3.33
CA VAL A 184 -9.27 -9.01 4.74
C VAL A 184 -10.42 -8.50 5.59
N LYS A 185 -10.78 -7.20 5.47
CA LYS A 185 -11.91 -6.61 6.22
C LYS A 185 -13.23 -7.33 5.93
N THR A 186 -13.51 -7.62 4.67
CA THR A 186 -14.74 -8.33 4.28
C THR A 186 -14.82 -9.68 4.95
N LEU A 187 -13.76 -10.49 4.89
CA LEU A 187 -13.75 -11.81 5.53
C LEU A 187 -13.88 -11.70 7.05
N VAL A 188 -13.13 -10.79 7.68
CA VAL A 188 -13.18 -10.60 9.14
C VAL A 188 -14.55 -10.10 9.59
N ASN A 189 -15.18 -9.18 8.83
CA ASN A 189 -16.52 -8.66 9.16
C ASN A 189 -17.61 -9.74 9.09
N HIS A 190 -17.56 -10.62 8.09
CA HIS A 190 -18.59 -11.65 7.88
C HIS A 190 -18.31 -12.98 8.58
N ASN A 191 -17.11 -13.15 9.15
CA ASN A 191 -16.74 -14.37 9.89
C ASN A 191 -16.28 -14.04 11.31
N LYS A 192 -17.12 -14.39 12.30
CA LYS A 192 -16.83 -14.18 13.74
C LYS A 192 -15.57 -14.90 14.24
N GLN A 193 -15.12 -15.90 13.50
CA GLN A 193 -13.93 -16.70 13.83
C GLN A 193 -12.65 -16.17 13.19
N ALA A 194 -12.76 -15.15 12.32
CA ALA A 194 -11.62 -14.68 11.53
C ALA A 194 -10.70 -13.75 12.33
N ILE A 195 -9.40 -13.89 12.05
CA ILE A 195 -8.34 -12.96 12.40
C ILE A 195 -7.57 -12.60 11.12
N GLY A 196 -7.15 -11.35 11.01
CA GLY A 196 -6.35 -10.87 9.89
C GLY A 196 -5.49 -9.67 10.30
N PHE A 197 -4.77 -9.12 9.35
CA PHE A 197 -4.02 -7.88 9.54
C PHE A 197 -4.19 -6.97 8.31
N ILE A 198 -4.24 -5.68 8.57
CA ILE A 198 -4.43 -4.63 7.57
C ILE A 198 -3.56 -3.41 7.88
N SER A 199 -3.36 -2.54 6.89
CA SER A 199 -2.86 -1.18 7.11
C SER A 199 -3.81 -0.41 8.04
N MET A 200 -3.25 0.34 9.01
CA MET A 200 -4.05 1.15 9.95
C MET A 200 -4.96 2.15 9.23
N GLY A 201 -4.51 2.78 8.16
CA GLY A 201 -5.33 3.69 7.36
C GLY A 201 -6.55 3.00 6.71
N SER A 202 -6.61 1.66 6.72
CA SER A 202 -7.75 0.89 6.23
C SER A 202 -8.77 0.51 7.30
N ILE A 203 -8.53 0.84 8.59
CA ILE A 203 -9.44 0.54 9.68
C ILE A 203 -10.73 1.37 9.54
N ASP A 204 -11.87 0.71 9.69
CA ASP A 204 -13.17 1.34 9.80
C ASP A 204 -14.08 0.56 10.78
N ARG A 205 -15.34 0.91 10.84
CA ARG A 205 -16.30 0.30 11.77
C ARG A 205 -16.64 -1.17 11.47
N SER A 206 -16.22 -1.71 10.33
CA SER A 206 -16.51 -3.08 9.92
C SER A 206 -15.69 -4.13 10.66
N VAL A 207 -14.54 -3.73 11.25
CA VAL A 207 -13.65 -4.62 11.97
C VAL A 207 -13.20 -4.03 13.28
N LYS A 208 -12.84 -4.88 14.25
CA LYS A 208 -12.23 -4.46 15.49
C LYS A 208 -10.72 -4.65 15.44
N ALA A 209 -9.98 -3.53 15.50
CA ALA A 209 -8.54 -3.56 15.71
C ALA A 209 -8.25 -3.84 17.18
N ILE A 210 -7.32 -4.76 17.46
CA ILE A 210 -6.91 -5.12 18.82
C ILE A 210 -5.50 -4.64 19.11
N SER A 211 -5.18 -4.50 20.40
CA SER A 211 -3.83 -4.18 20.85
C SER A 211 -2.84 -5.27 20.48
N PHE A 212 -1.63 -4.89 20.20
CA PHE A 212 -0.48 -5.78 20.06
C PHE A 212 0.53 -5.46 21.17
N GLU A 213 0.91 -6.49 21.95
CA GLU A 213 1.78 -6.30 23.13
C GLU A 213 1.27 -5.21 24.11
N GLY A 214 -0.05 -5.10 24.26
CA GLY A 214 -0.70 -4.10 25.11
C GLY A 214 -0.77 -2.70 24.49
N VAL A 215 -0.22 -2.47 23.30
CA VAL A 215 -0.21 -1.16 22.64
C VAL A 215 -1.27 -1.11 21.55
N GLN A 216 -2.09 -0.06 21.57
CA GLN A 216 -3.13 0.17 20.54
C GLN A 216 -2.52 0.62 19.21
N PRO A 217 -3.04 0.13 18.06
CA PRO A 217 -2.66 0.64 16.75
C PRO A 217 -3.21 2.07 16.57
N SER A 218 -2.33 3.06 16.75
CA SER A 218 -2.66 4.48 16.57
C SER A 218 -1.49 5.25 15.95
N ASN A 219 -1.79 6.35 15.25
CA ASN A 219 -0.75 7.19 14.63
C ASN A 219 0.26 7.69 15.66
N LYS A 220 -0.21 8.05 16.86
CA LYS A 220 0.66 8.46 17.96
C LYS A 220 1.65 7.36 18.31
N ASN A 221 1.16 6.13 18.51
CA ASN A 221 1.99 5.00 18.92
C ASN A 221 2.91 4.48 17.78
N VAL A 222 2.55 4.74 16.52
CA VAL A 222 3.44 4.52 15.37
C VAL A 222 4.53 5.60 15.34
N ALA A 223 4.16 6.87 15.51
CA ALA A 223 5.09 8.00 15.47
C ALA A 223 6.14 7.95 16.60
N ASP A 224 5.76 7.58 17.82
CA ASP A 224 6.65 7.44 18.97
C ASP A 224 7.36 6.07 19.04
N ARG A 225 7.09 5.17 18.05
CA ARG A 225 7.65 3.82 17.92
C ARG A 225 7.29 2.85 19.07
N SER A 226 6.28 3.15 19.87
CA SER A 226 5.76 2.22 20.87
C SER A 226 5.01 1.05 20.23
N TYR A 227 4.29 1.30 19.13
CA TYR A 227 3.64 0.23 18.33
C TYR A 227 4.64 -0.46 17.41
N LYS A 228 4.94 -1.73 17.69
CA LYS A 228 6.04 -2.46 17.06
C LYS A 228 5.71 -3.04 15.68
N LEU A 229 4.45 -3.13 15.30
CA LEU A 229 4.05 -3.54 13.95
C LEU A 229 3.94 -2.33 13.04
N ALA A 230 5.02 -1.57 12.87
CA ALA A 230 5.10 -0.39 12.03
C ALA A 230 6.07 -0.62 10.86
N ARG A 231 5.79 0.02 9.73
CA ARG A 231 6.52 -0.13 8.46
C ARG A 231 6.54 1.17 7.67
N PRO A 232 7.50 1.35 6.75
CA PRO A 232 7.47 2.50 5.85
C PRO A 232 6.47 2.30 4.68
N PHE A 233 5.88 3.40 4.23
CA PHE A 233 5.33 3.57 2.90
C PHE A 233 6.36 4.29 2.05
N LEU A 234 6.73 3.71 0.92
CA LEU A 234 7.81 4.16 0.09
C LEU A 234 7.31 4.50 -1.31
N VAL A 235 7.84 5.58 -1.87
CA VAL A 235 7.84 5.88 -3.30
C VAL A 235 9.23 5.56 -3.85
N ILE A 236 9.27 4.86 -4.98
CA ILE A 236 10.48 4.33 -5.58
C ILE A 236 10.55 4.85 -7.01
N TYR A 237 11.71 5.29 -7.44
CA TYR A 237 11.92 5.80 -8.80
C TYR A 237 13.31 5.49 -9.32
N ARG A 238 13.45 5.55 -10.64
CA ARG A 238 14.74 5.44 -11.33
C ARG A 238 15.29 6.83 -11.60
N SER A 239 16.45 7.15 -11.02
CA SER A 239 17.09 8.47 -11.20
C SER A 239 17.54 8.73 -12.64
N ASP A 240 17.82 7.68 -13.40
CA ASP A 240 18.25 7.75 -14.81
C ASP A 240 17.08 7.89 -15.81
N LYS A 241 15.81 7.77 -15.34
CA LYS A 241 14.61 7.82 -16.19
C LYS A 241 13.53 8.79 -15.69
N LEU A 242 13.85 9.58 -14.69
CA LEU A 242 12.89 10.48 -14.06
C LEU A 242 12.64 11.70 -14.96
N ASP A 243 11.44 11.81 -15.53
CA ASP A 243 10.99 12.96 -16.30
C ASP A 243 10.56 14.15 -15.42
N ASP A 244 10.23 15.28 -16.03
CA ASP A 244 9.90 16.49 -15.28
C ASP A 244 8.55 16.41 -14.59
N ASP A 245 7.58 15.71 -15.14
CA ASP A 245 6.26 15.49 -14.53
C ASP A 245 6.35 14.60 -13.29
N SER A 246 7.10 13.49 -13.38
CA SER A 246 7.40 12.64 -12.23
C SER A 246 8.16 13.41 -11.13
N LYS A 247 9.11 14.30 -11.51
CA LYS A 247 9.81 15.17 -10.54
C LYS A 247 8.84 16.12 -9.85
N ALA A 248 7.95 16.78 -10.61
CA ALA A 248 6.96 17.70 -10.07
C ALA A 248 6.05 16.99 -9.05
N PHE A 249 5.61 15.79 -9.37
CA PHE A 249 4.80 14.99 -8.44
C PHE A 249 5.60 14.58 -7.20
N LEU A 250 6.86 14.14 -7.33
CA LEU A 250 7.71 13.80 -6.19
C LEU A 250 7.94 15.01 -5.27
N GLU A 251 8.08 16.22 -5.81
CA GLU A 251 8.16 17.45 -5.00
C GLU A 251 6.83 17.77 -4.32
N PHE A 252 5.70 17.60 -5.01
CA PHE A 252 4.37 17.74 -4.39
C PHE A 252 4.21 16.81 -3.19
N LEU A 253 4.65 15.56 -3.26
CA LEU A 253 4.56 14.60 -2.16
C LEU A 253 5.29 15.05 -0.88
N LYS A 254 6.25 15.98 -0.98
CA LYS A 254 6.98 16.57 0.15
C LYS A 254 6.32 17.83 0.71
N SER A 255 5.31 18.36 0.03
CA SER A 255 4.62 19.60 0.41
C SER A 255 3.83 19.46 1.72
N ASP A 256 3.58 20.58 2.38
CA ASP A 256 2.74 20.61 3.60
C ASP A 256 1.31 20.16 3.32
N SER A 257 0.77 20.45 2.13
CA SER A 257 -0.54 19.97 1.68
C SER A 257 -0.59 18.44 1.63
N ALA A 258 0.40 17.81 0.98
CA ALA A 258 0.49 16.36 0.93
C ALA A 258 0.67 15.74 2.32
N LYS A 259 1.53 16.31 3.17
CA LYS A 259 1.72 15.84 4.57
C LYS A 259 0.44 15.92 5.39
N LYS A 260 -0.35 16.98 5.21
CA LYS A 260 -1.65 17.15 5.87
C LYS A 260 -2.63 16.06 5.44
N LEU A 261 -2.76 15.80 4.14
CA LEU A 261 -3.59 14.71 3.59
C LEU A 261 -3.16 13.35 4.16
N ILE A 262 -1.87 13.06 4.17
CA ILE A 262 -1.32 11.81 4.73
C ILE A 262 -1.78 11.63 6.19
N GLN A 263 -1.74 12.69 7.01
CA GLN A 263 -2.16 12.64 8.41
C GLN A 263 -3.68 12.48 8.56
N GLU A 264 -4.48 13.18 7.75
CA GLU A 264 -5.94 13.09 7.74
C GLU A 264 -6.42 11.68 7.37
N TYR A 265 -5.68 10.98 6.50
CA TYR A 265 -5.99 9.61 6.09
C TYR A 265 -5.43 8.53 7.04
N GLY A 266 -4.91 8.93 8.20
CA GLY A 266 -4.54 8.01 9.27
C GLY A 266 -3.13 7.43 9.16
N TYR A 267 -2.20 8.15 8.54
CA TYR A 267 -0.80 7.78 8.45
C TYR A 267 0.09 8.81 9.16
N THR A 268 1.32 8.41 9.47
CA THR A 268 2.31 9.31 10.05
C THR A 268 3.21 9.84 8.94
N ALA A 269 3.04 11.11 8.55
CA ALA A 269 3.89 11.75 7.52
C ALA A 269 5.35 11.79 7.98
N GLU A 270 6.27 11.72 7.01
CA GLU A 270 7.70 11.96 7.28
C GLU A 270 7.92 13.44 7.67
N LYS A 271 8.88 13.69 8.56
CA LYS A 271 9.18 15.04 9.10
C LYS A 271 9.87 15.91 8.05
#